data_23006d257a639773cbd29c6420a40917
#
_entry.id   23006d257a639773cbd29c6420a40917
#
_cell.length_a   1.000
_cell.length_b   1.000
_cell.length_c   1.000
_cell.angle_alpha   90.00
_cell.angle_beta   90.00
_cell.angle_gamma   90.00
#
_symmetry.space_group_name_H-M   'P 1'
#
loop_
_entity.id
_entity.type
_entity.pdbx_description
1 polymer ?
#
loop_
_entity_poly.entity_id
_entity_poly.type
_entity_poly.pdbx_seq_one_letter_code
_entity_poly.pdbx_strand_id
1 'polypeptide(L)'
;MVNLLDFIARIFISSLFLLSAYNKVLSYSGTENWMEGFGVPGFVLGQTIFLEIILPLFIILGYQTRLASIILALFSIATAIIFHQDFTNQIQIIAFFKNIGLAGGFLFLAINGPKDWAIDKKKKYVRL
;
A
#
# COMPACT_ATOMS: atom_id res chain seq x y z
N MET A 1 24.84 -6.63 -0.43
CA MET A 1 24.21 -5.76 -1.44
C MET A 1 22.71 -6.05 -1.60
N VAL A 2 22.35 -7.33 -1.80
CA VAL A 2 20.93 -7.72 -1.99
C VAL A 2 20.09 -7.36 -0.76
N ASN A 3 20.58 -7.60 0.46
CA ASN A 3 19.85 -7.26 1.69
C ASN A 3 19.62 -5.75 1.85
N LEU A 4 20.61 -4.94 1.48
CA LEU A 4 20.48 -3.49 1.52
C LEU A 4 19.46 -2.99 0.51
N LEU A 5 19.52 -3.48 -0.73
CA LEU A 5 18.58 -3.08 -1.78
C LEU A 5 17.15 -3.51 -1.45
N ASP A 6 16.98 -4.71 -0.92
CA ASP A 6 15.67 -5.20 -0.47
C ASP A 6 15.09 -4.29 0.63
N PHE A 7 15.90 -3.95 1.62
CA PHE A 7 15.47 -3.08 2.72
C PHE A 7 15.09 -1.68 2.22
N ILE A 8 15.93 -1.09 1.36
CA ILE A 8 15.63 0.22 0.75
C ILE A 8 14.35 0.16 -0.07
N ALA A 9 14.16 -0.89 -0.86
CA ALA A 9 12.96 -1.06 -1.68
C ALA A 9 11.70 -1.15 -0.80
N ARG A 10 11.78 -1.85 0.32
CA ARG A 10 10.65 -1.93 1.27
C ARG A 10 10.33 -0.58 1.90
N ILE A 11 11.35 0.22 2.23
CA ILE A 11 11.14 1.59 2.71
C ILE A 11 10.48 2.44 1.62
N PHE A 12 10.96 2.38 0.39
CA PHE A 12 10.44 3.20 -0.71
C PHE A 12 8.98 2.88 -1.01
N ILE A 13 8.64 1.61 -1.15
CA ILE A 13 7.27 1.21 -1.47
C ILE A 13 6.29 1.52 -0.33
N SER A 14 6.77 1.49 0.90
CA SER A 14 5.96 1.78 2.09
C SER A 14 5.78 3.28 2.32
N SER A 15 6.73 4.10 1.89
CA SER A 15 6.74 5.54 2.18
C SER A 15 5.51 6.27 1.64
N LEU A 16 5.01 5.87 0.48
CA LEU A 16 3.83 6.51 -0.11
C LEU A 16 2.60 6.36 0.77
N PHE A 17 2.40 5.17 1.35
CA PHE A 17 1.25 4.92 2.22
C PHE A 17 1.37 5.65 3.56
N LEU A 18 2.58 5.72 4.12
CA LEU A 18 2.82 6.48 5.34
C LEU A 18 2.57 7.97 5.12
N LEU A 19 3.03 8.52 4.00
CA LEU A 19 2.77 9.90 3.63
C LEU A 19 1.27 10.14 3.38
N SER A 20 0.61 9.21 2.71
CA SER A 20 -0.83 9.27 2.45
C SER A 20 -1.63 9.29 3.76
N ALA A 21 -1.27 8.42 4.70
CA ALA A 21 -1.92 8.39 6.01
C ALA A 21 -1.72 9.70 6.77
N TYR A 22 -0.51 10.25 6.74
CA TYR A 22 -0.21 11.54 7.37
C TYR A 22 -1.09 12.65 6.80
N ASN A 23 -1.21 12.74 5.48
CA ASN A 23 -2.05 13.74 4.83
C ASN A 23 -3.54 13.56 5.18
N LYS A 24 -4.01 12.32 5.29
CA LYS A 24 -5.39 12.04 5.68
C LYS A 24 -5.68 12.47 7.11
N VAL A 25 -4.74 12.29 8.02
CA VAL A 25 -4.90 12.77 9.41
C VAL A 25 -4.99 14.29 9.45
N LEU A 26 -4.14 15.00 8.70
CA LEU A 26 -4.14 16.46 8.65
C LEU A 26 -5.41 17.05 8.01
N SER A 27 -6.00 16.34 7.05
CA SER A 27 -7.18 16.79 6.30
C SER A 27 -8.33 15.80 6.47
N TYR A 28 -8.60 15.38 7.70
CA TYR A 28 -9.54 14.28 7.98
C TYR A 28 -10.94 14.59 7.43
N SER A 29 -11.52 15.71 7.79
CA SER A 29 -12.88 16.10 7.37
C SER A 29 -12.98 16.24 5.84
N GLY A 30 -11.98 16.84 5.20
CA GLY A 30 -11.94 17.00 3.75
C GLY A 30 -11.84 15.65 3.05
N THR A 31 -11.08 14.73 3.60
CA THR A 31 -10.94 13.38 3.05
C THR A 31 -12.24 12.58 3.21
N GLU A 32 -12.91 12.68 4.36
CA GLU A 32 -14.22 12.07 4.55
C GLU A 32 -15.23 12.52 3.50
N ASN A 33 -15.32 13.85 3.31
CA ASN A 33 -16.24 14.43 2.33
C ASN A 33 -15.92 13.97 0.90
N TRP A 34 -14.63 13.90 0.57
CA TRP A 34 -14.18 13.43 -0.74
C TRP A 34 -14.57 11.96 -0.96
N MET A 35 -14.36 11.11 0.04
CA MET A 35 -14.72 9.69 -0.03
C MET A 35 -16.25 9.51 -0.21
N GLU A 36 -17.03 10.26 0.54
CA GLU A 36 -18.49 10.20 0.46
C GLU A 36 -19.00 10.60 -0.93
N GLY A 37 -18.30 11.51 -1.60
CA GLY A 37 -18.59 11.88 -2.98
C GLY A 37 -18.46 10.71 -3.97
N PHE A 38 -17.69 9.68 -3.62
CA PHE A 38 -17.54 8.45 -4.41
C PHE A 38 -18.41 7.30 -3.89
N GLY A 39 -19.29 7.58 -2.94
CA GLY A 39 -20.15 6.55 -2.35
C GLY A 39 -19.51 5.68 -1.27
N VAL A 40 -18.33 6.08 -0.78
CA VAL A 40 -17.65 5.37 0.31
C VAL A 40 -18.00 6.04 1.63
N PRO A 41 -18.53 5.28 2.63
CA PRO A 41 -18.87 5.87 3.92
C PRO A 41 -17.68 6.50 4.61
N GLY A 42 -17.83 7.71 5.16
CA GLY A 42 -16.75 8.45 5.81
C GLY A 42 -16.17 7.74 7.03
N PHE A 43 -16.94 6.88 7.72
CA PHE A 43 -16.45 6.14 8.89
C PHE A 43 -15.33 5.15 8.55
N VAL A 44 -15.22 4.74 7.28
CA VAL A 44 -14.17 3.83 6.80
C VAL A 44 -12.79 4.50 6.84
N LEU A 45 -12.73 5.84 6.90
CA LEU A 45 -11.46 6.57 6.85
C LEU A 45 -10.52 6.21 8.01
N GLY A 46 -11.05 6.05 9.23
CA GLY A 46 -10.24 5.68 10.39
C GLY A 46 -9.54 4.33 10.18
N GLN A 47 -10.28 3.34 9.70
CA GLN A 47 -9.73 2.02 9.38
C GLN A 47 -8.72 2.08 8.24
N THR A 48 -8.96 2.92 7.25
CA THR A 48 -8.04 3.13 6.13
C THR A 48 -6.71 3.70 6.62
N ILE A 49 -6.74 4.73 7.45
CA ILE A 49 -5.53 5.32 8.04
C ILE A 49 -4.75 4.29 8.85
N PHE A 50 -5.45 3.52 9.68
CA PHE A 50 -4.82 2.46 10.48
C PHE A 50 -4.10 1.44 9.57
N LEU A 51 -4.76 0.98 8.53
CA LEU A 51 -4.19 0.04 7.57
C LEU A 51 -2.97 0.64 6.86
N GLU A 52 -3.05 1.89 6.44
CA GLU A 52 -1.97 2.59 5.72
C GLU A 52 -0.77 2.92 6.61
N ILE A 53 -0.89 2.83 7.93
CA ILE A 53 0.23 2.99 8.86
C ILE A 53 0.81 1.63 9.23
N ILE A 54 -0.03 0.71 9.66
CA ILE A 54 0.40 -0.57 10.25
C ILE A 54 1.02 -1.49 9.20
N LEU A 55 0.37 -1.68 8.05
CA LEU A 55 0.88 -2.61 7.05
C LEU A 55 2.20 -2.16 6.41
N PRO A 56 2.39 -0.88 6.06
CA PRO A 56 3.70 -0.43 5.61
C PRO A 56 4.80 -0.58 6.66
N LEU A 57 4.51 -0.36 7.93
CA LEU A 57 5.48 -0.60 9.00
C LEU A 57 5.85 -2.08 9.10
N PHE A 58 4.90 -2.99 8.93
CA PHE A 58 5.18 -4.42 8.86
C PHE A 58 6.13 -4.75 7.71
N ILE A 59 5.94 -4.13 6.56
CA ILE A 59 6.79 -4.34 5.39
C ILE A 59 8.22 -3.82 5.65
N ILE A 60 8.36 -2.64 6.23
CA ILE A 60 9.68 -2.08 6.55
C ILE A 60 10.42 -2.98 7.54
N LEU A 61 9.74 -3.41 8.59
CA LEU A 61 10.31 -4.31 9.60
C LEU A 61 10.50 -5.73 9.08
N GLY A 62 9.82 -6.09 8.00
CA GLY A 62 9.83 -7.45 7.47
C GLY A 62 9.06 -8.43 8.35
N TYR A 63 7.97 -7.98 8.98
CA TYR A 63 7.09 -8.80 9.79
C TYR A 63 5.80 -9.08 9.04
N GLN A 64 5.43 -10.36 8.93
CA GLN A 64 4.26 -10.78 8.14
C GLN A 64 4.25 -10.14 6.74
N THR A 65 5.41 -10.06 6.12
CA THR A 65 5.64 -9.27 4.91
C THR A 65 4.76 -9.70 3.75
N ARG A 66 4.61 -11.01 3.55
CA ARG A 66 3.79 -11.53 2.44
C ARG A 66 2.32 -11.19 2.59
N LEU A 67 1.78 -11.38 3.81
CA LEU A 67 0.37 -11.06 4.09
C LEU A 67 0.12 -9.55 3.97
N ALA A 68 0.97 -8.73 4.57
CA ALA A 68 0.86 -7.28 4.46
C ALA A 68 0.91 -6.81 3.01
N SER A 69 1.79 -7.42 2.20
CA SER A 69 1.94 -7.09 0.79
C SER A 69 0.71 -7.44 -0.03
N ILE A 70 0.11 -8.60 0.22
CA ILE A 70 -1.13 -9.01 -0.46
C ILE A 70 -2.26 -8.03 -0.14
N ILE A 71 -2.42 -7.68 1.14
CA ILE A 71 -3.47 -6.76 1.57
C ILE A 71 -3.26 -5.38 0.91
N LEU A 72 -2.03 -4.86 0.91
CA LEU A 72 -1.74 -3.57 0.28
C LEU A 72 -1.89 -3.60 -1.24
N ALA A 73 -1.58 -4.73 -1.89
CA ALA A 73 -1.82 -4.90 -3.31
C ALA A 73 -3.33 -4.80 -3.63
N LEU A 74 -4.15 -5.52 -2.88
CA LEU A 74 -5.60 -5.50 -3.06
C LEU A 74 -6.17 -4.11 -2.75
N PHE A 75 -5.68 -3.46 -1.69
CA PHE A 75 -6.07 -2.10 -1.33
C PHE A 75 -5.73 -1.11 -2.45
N SER A 76 -4.54 -1.21 -3.04
CA SER A 76 -4.11 -0.33 -4.13
C SER A 76 -4.97 -0.50 -5.38
N ILE A 77 -5.33 -1.73 -5.72
CA ILE A 77 -6.24 -2.02 -6.84
C ILE A 77 -7.63 -1.46 -6.55
N ALA A 78 -8.16 -1.70 -5.36
CA ALA A 78 -9.48 -1.23 -4.97
C ALA A 78 -9.57 0.30 -5.02
N THR A 79 -8.58 1.01 -4.49
CA THR A 79 -8.56 2.48 -4.51
C THR A 79 -8.41 3.03 -5.93
N ALA A 80 -7.64 2.37 -6.79
CA ALA A 80 -7.56 2.75 -8.20
C ALA A 80 -8.94 2.68 -8.87
N ILE A 81 -9.65 1.58 -8.66
CA ILE A 81 -10.97 1.36 -9.27
C ILE A 81 -12.02 2.32 -8.69
N ILE A 82 -12.01 2.57 -7.38
CA ILE A 82 -13.03 3.39 -6.72
C ILE A 82 -12.81 4.87 -7.00
N PHE A 83 -11.59 5.39 -6.88
CA PHE A 83 -11.31 6.82 -6.83
C PHE A 83 -10.68 7.39 -8.10
N HIS A 84 -10.18 6.57 -9.01
CA HIS A 84 -9.40 7.01 -10.16
C HIS A 84 -9.92 6.45 -11.48
N GLN A 85 -11.24 6.46 -11.67
CA GLN A 85 -11.88 5.92 -12.87
C GLN A 85 -12.07 6.96 -13.99
N ASP A 86 -11.84 8.23 -13.73
CA ASP A 86 -12.05 9.28 -14.74
C ASP A 86 -10.88 9.33 -15.71
N PHE A 87 -10.95 8.51 -16.76
CA PHE A 87 -9.91 8.46 -17.79
C PHE A 87 -9.94 9.64 -18.77
N THR A 88 -10.85 10.59 -18.59
CA THR A 88 -10.83 11.86 -19.34
C THR A 88 -9.85 12.86 -18.73
N ASN A 89 -9.43 12.65 -17.48
CA ASN A 89 -8.51 13.52 -16.74
C ASN A 89 -7.14 12.87 -16.67
N GLN A 90 -6.12 13.56 -17.22
CA GLN A 90 -4.73 13.07 -17.26
C GLN A 90 -4.20 12.71 -15.86
N ILE A 91 -4.49 13.53 -14.85
CA ILE A 91 -4.03 13.30 -13.48
C ILE A 91 -4.66 12.03 -12.92
N GLN A 92 -5.93 11.76 -13.23
CA GLN A 92 -6.63 10.56 -12.78
C GLN A 92 -6.08 9.30 -13.45
N ILE A 93 -5.73 9.38 -14.74
CA ILE A 93 -5.09 8.27 -15.45
C ILE A 93 -3.77 7.90 -14.78
N ILE A 94 -2.94 8.88 -14.49
CA ILE A 94 -1.64 8.66 -13.83
C ILE A 94 -1.84 8.06 -12.43
N ALA A 95 -2.81 8.58 -11.67
CA ALA A 95 -3.11 8.08 -10.32
C ALA A 95 -3.60 6.62 -10.37
N PHE A 96 -4.43 6.27 -11.34
CA PHE A 96 -4.89 4.90 -11.54
C PHE A 96 -3.71 3.95 -11.77
N PHE A 97 -2.88 4.25 -12.76
CA PHE A 97 -1.74 3.38 -13.09
C PHE A 97 -0.64 3.40 -12.04
N LYS A 98 -0.49 4.49 -11.28
CA LYS A 98 0.40 4.52 -10.12
C LYS A 98 -0.04 3.47 -9.09
N ASN A 99 -1.32 3.40 -8.78
CA ASN A 99 -1.86 2.42 -7.83
C ASN A 99 -1.74 0.99 -8.35
N ILE A 100 -1.95 0.77 -9.65
CA ILE A 100 -1.73 -0.53 -10.28
C ILE A 100 -0.24 -0.92 -10.23
N GLY A 101 0.66 0.03 -10.48
CA GLY A 101 2.10 -0.20 -10.35
C GLY A 101 2.52 -0.55 -8.93
N LEU A 102 1.96 0.12 -7.93
CA LEU A 102 2.18 -0.21 -6.52
C LEU A 102 1.71 -1.63 -6.21
N ALA A 103 0.52 -2.00 -6.70
CA ALA A 103 0.01 -3.35 -6.52
C ALA A 103 0.96 -4.39 -7.12
N GLY A 104 1.52 -4.11 -8.31
CA GLY A 104 2.53 -4.98 -8.93
C GLY A 104 3.76 -5.16 -8.05
N GLY A 105 4.28 -4.07 -7.49
CA GLY A 105 5.42 -4.11 -6.56
C GLY A 105 5.11 -4.93 -5.30
N PHE A 106 3.93 -4.75 -4.71
CA PHE A 106 3.52 -5.55 -3.55
C PHE A 106 3.31 -7.02 -3.90
N LEU A 107 2.82 -7.33 -5.09
CA LEU A 107 2.69 -8.72 -5.53
C LEU A 107 4.08 -9.39 -5.68
N PHE A 108 5.06 -8.70 -6.24
CA PHE A 108 6.44 -9.20 -6.25
C PHE A 108 6.95 -9.48 -4.84
N LEU A 109 6.71 -8.57 -3.92
CA LEU A 109 7.12 -8.76 -2.53
C LEU A 109 6.38 -9.92 -1.86
N ALA A 110 5.10 -10.10 -2.18
CA ALA A 110 4.31 -11.23 -1.66
C ALA A 110 4.83 -12.57 -2.17
N ILE A 111 5.25 -12.63 -3.44
CA ILE A 111 5.78 -13.86 -4.05
C ILE A 111 7.15 -14.20 -3.49
N ASN A 112 8.04 -13.22 -3.41
CA ASN A 112 9.46 -13.45 -3.08
C ASN A 112 9.74 -13.37 -1.58
N GLY A 113 8.92 -12.65 -0.81
CA GLY A 113 9.18 -12.35 0.60
C GLY A 113 10.37 -11.40 0.78
N PRO A 114 10.64 -10.97 2.01
CA PRO A 114 11.79 -10.13 2.30
C PRO A 114 13.09 -10.94 2.30
N LYS A 115 14.22 -10.27 2.11
CA LYS A 115 15.54 -10.87 2.27
C LYS A 115 15.92 -10.90 3.75
N ASP A 116 17.22 -11.00 4.07
CA ASP A 116 17.70 -11.31 5.43
C ASP A 116 17.46 -10.19 6.46
N TRP A 117 17.38 -8.94 6.01
CA TRP A 117 17.16 -7.80 6.91
C TRP A 117 15.67 -7.64 7.23
N ALA A 118 15.10 -8.66 7.85
CA ALA A 118 13.69 -8.74 8.16
C ALA A 118 13.45 -9.59 9.41
N ILE A 119 12.35 -9.32 10.10
CA ILE A 119 11.94 -10.09 11.28
C ILE A 119 11.43 -11.47 10.88
N ASP A 120 10.82 -11.59 9.69
CA ASP A 120 10.31 -12.86 9.20
C ASP A 120 11.41 -13.91 9.16
N LYS A 121 11.15 -15.04 9.81
CA LYS A 121 12.08 -16.18 9.73
C LYS A 121 12.08 -16.73 8.32
N LYS A 122 13.27 -17.11 7.81
CA LYS A 122 13.39 -17.84 6.56
C LYS A 122 12.71 -19.20 6.68
N LYS A 123 11.42 -19.24 6.40
CA LYS A 123 10.74 -20.51 6.17
C LYS A 123 10.98 -20.90 4.72
N LYS A 124 11.15 -22.20 4.46
CA LYS A 124 11.08 -22.72 3.11
C LYS A 124 9.64 -22.48 2.62
N TYR A 125 9.45 -21.41 1.88
CA TYR A 125 8.16 -21.14 1.28
C TYR A 125 7.96 -22.12 0.12
N VAL A 126 6.76 -22.71 0.08
CA VAL A 126 6.33 -23.48 -1.09
C VAL A 126 6.37 -22.53 -2.28
N ARG A 127 7.16 -22.84 -3.30
CA ARG A 127 7.12 -22.11 -4.55
C ARG A 127 5.77 -22.35 -5.19
N LEU A 128 5.04 -21.29 -5.36
CA LEU A 128 3.79 -21.36 -6.12
C LEU A 128 4.11 -21.53 -7.61
#